data_9c43925641b85bec10514e7325664402
#
_entry.id   9c43925641b85bec10514e7325664402
#
_cell.length_a   1.000
_cell.length_b   1.000
_cell.length_c   1.000
_cell.angle_alpha   90.00
_cell.angle_beta   90.00
_cell.angle_gamma   90.00
#
_symmetry.space_group_name_H-M   'P 1'
#
loop_
_entity.id
_entity.type
_entity.pdbx_description
1 polymer ?
#
loop_
_entity_poly.entity_id
_entity_poly.type
_entity_poly.pdbx_seq_one_letter_code
_entity_poly.pdbx_strand_id
1 'polypeptide(L)'
;LEHPVPMMVGGFGPRAQALAGELGDGVVTGIPRGGSITNVLASARKGAARAGRSLEGFQVYALANLLMLEPGETLRSERVVAECGPAIMANVHYLVDFIRETGREPPEYVLPIWEEYMAFHRSRDEATRHMALHQSHYSYLDPEEARFITPEIIRNFCIAGQPDEIVERLKSLETEGLDGIVFSFPADLAFRRTEDLARKIMF
;
A
#
# COMPACT_ATOMS: atom_id res chain seq x y z
N LEU A 1 0.52 18.82 28.93
CA LEU A 1 1.63 17.92 28.62
C LEU A 1 2.89 18.76 28.47
N GLU A 2 3.98 18.42 29.16
CA GLU A 2 5.28 19.09 28.97
C GLU A 2 5.82 18.89 27.55
N HIS A 3 5.49 17.74 26.94
CA HIS A 3 5.77 17.45 25.52
C HIS A 3 4.48 17.01 24.86
N PRO A 4 4.00 17.71 23.81
CA PRO A 4 2.84 17.28 23.05
C PRO A 4 3.13 15.95 22.35
N VAL A 5 2.15 15.05 22.32
CA VAL A 5 2.25 13.79 21.57
C VAL A 5 2.13 14.13 20.09
N PRO A 6 3.08 13.69 19.23
CA PRO A 6 2.98 13.91 17.79
C PRO A 6 1.71 13.28 17.20
N MET A 7 1.00 14.03 16.37
CA MET A 7 -0.23 13.58 15.71
C MET A 7 0.05 13.23 14.26
N MET A 8 -0.03 11.94 13.94
CA MET A 8 0.08 11.43 12.58
C MET A 8 -1.31 11.27 11.96
N VAL A 9 -1.56 11.90 10.84
CA VAL A 9 -2.85 11.86 10.14
C VAL A 9 -2.81 10.80 9.04
N GLY A 10 -3.75 9.84 9.06
CA GLY A 10 -3.94 8.89 7.95
C GLY A 10 -4.49 9.60 6.71
N GLY A 11 -3.75 9.58 5.59
CA GLY A 11 -4.14 10.33 4.39
C GLY A 11 -3.69 9.68 3.08
N PHE A 12 -4.62 9.02 2.37
CA PHE A 12 -4.34 8.38 1.08
C PHE A 12 -4.62 9.28 -0.13
N GLY A 13 -5.41 10.33 0.04
CA GLY A 13 -5.75 11.27 -1.02
C GLY A 13 -5.30 12.70 -0.72
N PRO A 14 -5.23 13.57 -1.74
CA PRO A 14 -4.66 14.92 -1.60
C PRO A 14 -5.39 15.80 -0.58
N ARG A 15 -6.69 15.59 -0.35
CA ARG A 15 -7.45 16.35 0.67
C ARG A 15 -7.02 15.98 2.08
N ALA A 16 -6.90 14.67 2.38
CA ALA A 16 -6.46 14.18 3.67
C ALA A 16 -4.98 14.50 3.93
N GLN A 17 -4.13 14.42 2.91
CA GLN A 17 -2.73 14.84 2.98
C GLN A 17 -2.60 16.36 3.26
N ALA A 18 -3.47 17.18 2.65
CA ALA A 18 -3.51 18.60 2.96
C ALA A 18 -3.98 18.87 4.40
N LEU A 19 -4.99 18.11 4.89
CA LEU A 19 -5.43 18.19 6.29
C LEU A 19 -4.30 17.80 7.26
N ALA A 20 -3.49 16.78 6.91
CA ALA A 20 -2.30 16.43 7.67
C ALA A 20 -1.33 17.61 7.80
N GLY A 21 -1.05 18.31 6.72
CA GLY A 21 -0.22 19.53 6.74
C GLY A 21 -0.83 20.69 7.50
N GLU A 22 -2.17 20.77 7.54
CA GLU A 22 -2.90 21.84 8.26
C GLU A 22 -2.90 21.61 9.78
N LEU A 23 -3.03 20.38 10.25
CA LEU A 23 -3.30 20.07 11.65
C LEU A 23 -2.31 19.09 12.30
N GLY A 24 -1.63 18.25 11.52
CA GLY A 24 -0.80 17.16 12.03
C GLY A 24 0.69 17.46 12.08
N ASP A 25 1.43 16.60 12.73
CA ASP A 25 2.90 16.60 12.77
C ASP A 25 3.49 15.66 11.71
N GLY A 26 2.62 14.91 11.03
CA GLY A 26 3.01 14.05 9.92
C GLY A 26 1.81 13.40 9.24
N VAL A 27 2.11 12.64 8.20
CA VAL A 27 1.11 11.87 7.44
C VAL A 27 1.52 10.41 7.35
N VAL A 28 0.56 9.53 7.51
CA VAL A 28 0.68 8.10 7.15
C VAL A 28 -0.13 7.86 5.88
N THR A 29 0.53 7.44 4.83
CA THR A 29 -0.09 7.20 3.51
C THR A 29 0.23 5.79 3.00
N GLY A 30 -0.27 5.38 1.84
CA GLY A 30 0.25 4.21 1.12
C GLY A 30 1.42 4.58 0.22
N ILE A 31 2.22 3.61 -0.19
CA ILE A 31 3.19 3.82 -1.27
C ILE A 31 2.42 4.30 -2.52
N PRO A 32 2.73 5.48 -3.07
CA PRO A 32 2.00 6.00 -4.22
C PRO A 32 2.14 5.08 -5.45
N ARG A 33 1.00 4.72 -6.02
CA ARG A 33 0.91 3.94 -7.26
C ARG A 33 0.67 4.91 -8.41
N GLY A 34 1.60 4.98 -9.35
CA GLY A 34 1.56 5.96 -10.45
C GLY A 34 1.79 7.43 -10.01
N GLY A 35 2.39 7.63 -8.83
CA GLY A 35 2.72 8.93 -8.27
C GLY A 35 4.01 8.88 -7.47
N SER A 36 4.31 9.93 -6.69
CA SER A 36 5.50 9.99 -5.84
C SER A 36 5.18 10.55 -4.45
N ILE A 37 6.07 10.31 -3.49
CA ILE A 37 6.03 10.92 -2.15
C ILE A 37 6.11 12.45 -2.25
N THR A 38 6.78 12.98 -3.26
CA THR A 38 6.83 14.42 -3.53
C THR A 38 5.43 15.03 -3.72
N ASN A 39 4.48 14.29 -4.32
CA ASN A 39 3.09 14.75 -4.46
C ASN A 39 2.34 14.76 -3.13
N VAL A 40 2.66 13.83 -2.22
CA VAL A 40 2.14 13.81 -0.85
C VAL A 40 2.60 15.07 -0.10
N LEU A 41 3.90 15.36 -0.14
CA LEU A 41 4.48 16.57 0.44
C LEU A 41 3.92 17.86 -0.17
N ALA A 42 3.69 17.89 -1.48
CA ALA A 42 3.07 19.03 -2.15
C ALA A 42 1.64 19.27 -1.63
N SER A 43 0.89 18.21 -1.38
CA SER A 43 -0.45 18.29 -0.79
C SER A 43 -0.41 18.78 0.65
N ALA A 44 0.51 18.27 1.48
CA ALA A 44 0.71 18.72 2.86
C ALA A 44 1.11 20.20 2.92
N ARG A 45 2.03 20.66 2.05
CA ARG A 45 2.42 22.07 1.95
C ARG A 45 1.25 23.00 1.66
N LYS A 46 0.29 22.58 0.81
CA LYS A 46 -0.93 23.36 0.55
C LYS A 46 -1.79 23.53 1.81
N GLY A 47 -1.89 22.47 2.63
CA GLY A 47 -2.61 22.53 3.90
C GLY A 47 -1.91 23.43 4.91
N ALA A 48 -0.61 23.23 5.11
CA ALA A 48 0.20 24.03 6.01
C ALA A 48 0.13 25.54 5.66
N ALA A 49 0.21 25.87 4.37
CA ALA A 49 0.09 27.26 3.90
C ALA A 49 -1.27 27.89 4.25
N ARG A 50 -2.38 27.12 4.16
CA ARG A 50 -3.70 27.60 4.58
C ARG A 50 -3.79 27.91 6.07
N ALA A 51 -3.07 27.12 6.88
CA ALA A 51 -3.03 27.28 8.34
C ALA A 51 -1.93 28.24 8.82
N GLY A 52 -1.12 28.81 7.92
CA GLY A 52 0.03 29.64 8.29
C GLY A 52 1.12 28.89 9.05
N ARG A 53 1.24 27.56 8.84
CA ARG A 53 2.22 26.69 9.52
C ARG A 53 3.45 26.43 8.67
N SER A 54 4.59 26.20 9.35
CA SER A 54 5.75 25.54 8.77
C SER A 54 5.54 24.01 8.78
N LEU A 55 6.16 23.32 7.82
CA LEU A 55 6.33 21.86 7.83
C LEU A 55 7.71 21.42 8.37
N GLU A 56 8.39 22.28 9.12
CA GLU A 56 9.62 21.88 9.79
C GLU A 56 9.35 20.73 10.76
N GLY A 57 10.09 19.65 10.64
CA GLY A 57 9.89 18.42 11.43
C GLY A 57 8.67 17.58 11.03
N PHE A 58 7.92 17.94 9.97
CA PHE A 58 6.80 17.16 9.48
C PHE A 58 7.28 15.83 8.88
N GLN A 59 6.69 14.72 9.32
CA GLN A 59 7.10 13.38 8.96
C GLN A 59 6.14 12.73 7.95
N VAL A 60 6.70 11.97 7.01
CA VAL A 60 5.94 11.19 6.02
C VAL A 60 6.24 9.70 6.20
N TYR A 61 5.24 8.95 6.60
CA TYR A 61 5.30 7.50 6.71
C TYR A 61 4.40 6.85 5.66
N ALA A 62 4.83 5.70 5.14
CA ALA A 62 4.02 4.92 4.22
C ALA A 62 3.71 3.53 4.74
N LEU A 63 2.45 3.12 4.62
CA LEU A 63 2.05 1.72 4.76
C LEU A 63 2.54 0.95 3.54
N ALA A 64 3.30 -0.12 3.76
CA ALA A 64 3.84 -0.95 2.70
C ALA A 64 3.75 -2.44 3.02
N ASN A 65 3.53 -3.24 1.98
CA ASN A 65 3.77 -4.67 2.01
C ASN A 65 5.14 -4.92 1.41
N LEU A 66 6.00 -5.59 2.14
CA LEU A 66 7.35 -5.94 1.72
C LEU A 66 7.52 -7.46 1.72
N LEU A 67 8.11 -7.98 0.64
CA LEU A 67 8.47 -9.40 0.54
C LEU A 67 9.82 -9.56 -0.13
N MET A 68 10.76 -10.20 0.57
CA MET A 68 12.01 -10.64 -0.01
C MET A 68 11.87 -11.98 -0.70
N LEU A 69 12.42 -12.08 -1.91
CA LEU A 69 12.50 -13.33 -2.65
C LEU A 69 13.58 -14.23 -2.02
N GLU A 70 13.26 -15.51 -1.89
CA GLU A 70 14.25 -16.53 -1.54
C GLU A 70 15.11 -16.88 -2.77
N PRO A 71 16.29 -17.51 -2.57
CA PRO A 71 17.12 -17.94 -3.70
C PRO A 71 16.35 -18.81 -4.70
N GLY A 72 16.35 -18.42 -5.97
CA GLY A 72 15.64 -19.09 -7.06
C GLY A 72 14.17 -18.74 -7.20
N GLU A 73 13.60 -17.93 -6.32
CA GLU A 73 12.23 -17.46 -6.45
C GLU A 73 12.11 -16.31 -7.46
N THR A 74 10.92 -16.21 -8.00
CA THR A 74 10.45 -15.12 -8.85
C THR A 74 9.11 -14.60 -8.34
N LEU A 75 8.62 -13.50 -8.88
CA LEU A 75 7.28 -13.00 -8.57
C LEU A 75 6.13 -13.94 -8.99
N ARG A 76 6.44 -15.06 -9.67
CA ARG A 76 5.47 -16.13 -10.02
C ARG A 76 5.51 -17.29 -9.04
N SER A 77 6.43 -17.32 -8.11
CA SER A 77 6.55 -18.40 -7.13
C SER A 77 5.31 -18.49 -6.25
N GLU A 78 4.86 -19.71 -5.98
CA GLU A 78 3.63 -19.96 -5.22
C GLU A 78 3.62 -19.24 -3.86
N ARG A 79 4.74 -19.30 -3.13
CA ARG A 79 4.89 -18.58 -1.86
C ARG A 79 4.67 -17.06 -2.04
N VAL A 80 5.27 -16.47 -3.07
CA VAL A 80 5.18 -15.03 -3.33
C VAL A 80 3.74 -14.62 -3.64
N VAL A 81 3.04 -15.41 -4.46
CA VAL A 81 1.61 -15.21 -4.76
C VAL A 81 0.78 -15.33 -3.48
N ALA A 82 1.00 -16.38 -2.70
CA ALA A 82 0.24 -16.62 -1.47
C ALA A 82 0.47 -15.53 -0.40
N GLU A 83 1.69 -15.03 -0.26
CA GLU A 83 2.03 -14.06 0.77
C GLU A 83 1.76 -12.60 0.38
N CYS A 84 1.78 -12.23 -0.91
CA CYS A 84 1.41 -10.91 -1.38
C CYS A 84 -0.10 -10.77 -1.64
N GLY A 85 -0.73 -11.88 -2.03
CA GLY A 85 -2.11 -11.92 -2.51
C GLY A 85 -3.15 -11.31 -1.57
N PRO A 86 -3.18 -11.65 -0.28
CA PRO A 86 -4.19 -11.12 0.64
C PRO A 86 -4.23 -9.59 0.68
N ALA A 87 -3.07 -8.96 0.77
CA ALA A 87 -2.96 -7.51 0.80
C ALA A 87 -3.31 -6.86 -0.56
N ILE A 88 -2.92 -7.50 -1.66
CA ILE A 88 -3.25 -7.03 -3.00
C ILE A 88 -4.74 -7.09 -3.22
N MET A 89 -5.38 -8.23 -2.96
CA MET A 89 -6.81 -8.40 -3.19
C MET A 89 -7.65 -7.50 -2.28
N ALA A 90 -7.28 -7.29 -1.02
CA ALA A 90 -7.96 -6.33 -0.16
C ALA A 90 -7.97 -4.90 -0.77
N ASN A 91 -6.88 -4.49 -1.42
CA ASN A 91 -6.83 -3.21 -2.12
C ASN A 91 -7.69 -3.21 -3.41
N VAL A 92 -7.72 -4.32 -4.15
CA VAL A 92 -8.58 -4.46 -5.33
C VAL A 92 -10.06 -4.42 -4.94
N HIS A 93 -10.44 -5.12 -3.86
CA HIS A 93 -11.79 -5.09 -3.31
C HIS A 93 -12.22 -3.66 -2.94
N TYR A 94 -11.37 -2.95 -2.20
CA TYR A 94 -11.61 -1.54 -1.88
C TYR A 94 -11.77 -0.66 -3.13
N LEU A 95 -10.99 -0.93 -4.17
CA LEU A 95 -11.06 -0.19 -5.43
C LEU A 95 -12.38 -0.43 -6.17
N VAL A 96 -12.94 -1.66 -6.13
CA VAL A 96 -14.27 -1.97 -6.67
C VAL A 96 -15.34 -1.10 -6.02
N ASP A 97 -15.36 -1.04 -4.70
CA ASP A 97 -16.31 -0.21 -3.96
C ASP A 97 -16.11 1.28 -4.26
N PHE A 98 -14.87 1.75 -4.24
CA PHE A 98 -14.54 3.14 -4.52
C PHE A 98 -14.98 3.59 -5.93
N ILE A 99 -14.75 2.75 -6.95
CA ILE A 99 -15.17 3.06 -8.32
C ILE A 99 -16.69 3.03 -8.44
N ARG A 100 -17.34 2.06 -7.82
CA ARG A 100 -18.81 1.99 -7.78
C ARG A 100 -19.43 3.25 -7.17
N GLU A 101 -18.86 3.73 -6.06
CA GLU A 101 -19.40 4.89 -5.33
C GLU A 101 -19.09 6.22 -6.02
N THR A 102 -17.95 6.33 -6.67
CA THR A 102 -17.47 7.61 -7.22
C THR A 102 -17.69 7.77 -8.72
N GLY A 103 -17.99 6.68 -9.44
CA GLY A 103 -18.09 6.65 -10.90
C GLY A 103 -16.76 6.94 -11.62
N ARG A 104 -15.62 6.79 -10.93
CA ARG A 104 -14.30 7.02 -11.52
C ARG A 104 -13.85 5.83 -12.37
N GLU A 105 -12.99 6.10 -13.34
CA GLU A 105 -12.31 5.06 -14.09
C GLU A 105 -11.29 4.30 -13.21
N PRO A 106 -11.07 3.01 -13.48
CA PRO A 106 -10.04 2.24 -12.81
C PRO A 106 -8.65 2.84 -13.10
N PRO A 107 -7.79 2.97 -12.09
CA PRO A 107 -6.44 3.49 -12.30
C PRO A 107 -5.59 2.54 -13.17
N GLU A 108 -4.63 3.12 -13.88
CA GLU A 108 -3.77 2.40 -14.84
C GLU A 108 -3.08 1.17 -14.23
N TYR A 109 -2.64 1.27 -12.97
CA TYR A 109 -1.93 0.18 -12.29
C TYR A 109 -2.78 -1.09 -12.05
N VAL A 110 -4.10 -1.04 -12.17
CA VAL A 110 -4.98 -2.21 -12.01
C VAL A 110 -5.52 -2.73 -13.34
N LEU A 111 -5.43 -1.95 -14.41
CA LEU A 111 -5.98 -2.32 -15.72
C LEU A 111 -5.58 -3.72 -16.21
N PRO A 112 -4.35 -4.22 -15.95
CA PRO A 112 -3.96 -5.55 -16.43
C PRO A 112 -4.85 -6.71 -15.98
N ILE A 113 -5.57 -6.54 -14.87
CA ILE A 113 -6.48 -7.56 -14.32
C ILE A 113 -7.93 -7.09 -14.26
N TRP A 114 -8.21 -5.80 -14.49
CA TRP A 114 -9.47 -5.19 -14.08
C TRP A 114 -10.69 -5.79 -14.78
N GLU A 115 -10.67 -5.93 -16.08
CA GLU A 115 -11.81 -6.46 -16.82
C GLU A 115 -12.13 -7.91 -16.46
N GLU A 116 -11.09 -8.76 -16.37
CA GLU A 116 -11.24 -10.16 -15.99
C GLU A 116 -11.71 -10.28 -14.54
N TYR A 117 -11.13 -9.48 -13.65
CA TYR A 117 -11.55 -9.46 -12.26
C TYR A 117 -13.00 -9.00 -12.11
N MET A 118 -13.43 -7.96 -12.80
CA MET A 118 -14.82 -7.49 -12.76
C MET A 118 -15.80 -8.49 -13.35
N ALA A 119 -15.41 -9.26 -14.37
CA ALA A 119 -16.21 -10.37 -14.88
C ALA A 119 -16.39 -11.47 -13.83
N PHE A 120 -15.28 -11.85 -13.16
CA PHE A 120 -15.30 -12.79 -12.04
C PHE A 120 -16.15 -12.28 -10.88
N HIS A 121 -15.97 -11.02 -10.48
CA HIS A 121 -16.77 -10.41 -9.41
C HIS A 121 -18.27 -10.43 -9.74
N ARG A 122 -18.65 -10.10 -10.97
CA ARG A 122 -20.07 -10.13 -11.42
C ARG A 122 -20.65 -11.53 -11.53
N SER A 123 -19.84 -12.57 -11.70
CA SER A 123 -20.31 -13.96 -11.75
C SER A 123 -20.75 -14.50 -10.37
N ARG A 124 -20.38 -13.84 -9.29
CA ARG A 124 -20.81 -14.20 -7.93
C ARG A 124 -22.29 -13.82 -7.72
N ASP A 125 -22.97 -14.53 -6.82
CA ASP A 125 -24.37 -14.24 -6.46
C ASP A 125 -24.53 -12.77 -6.04
N GLU A 126 -25.44 -12.06 -6.69
CA GLU A 126 -25.68 -10.63 -6.48
C GLU A 126 -26.07 -10.31 -5.04
N ALA A 127 -26.85 -11.15 -4.38
CA ALA A 127 -27.34 -10.94 -3.01
C ALA A 127 -26.22 -10.99 -1.98
N THR A 128 -25.18 -11.82 -2.20
CA THR A 128 -24.08 -12.05 -1.25
C THR A 128 -22.73 -11.51 -1.71
N ARG A 129 -22.66 -10.97 -2.93
CA ARG A 129 -21.42 -10.50 -3.57
C ARG A 129 -20.63 -9.52 -2.72
N HIS A 130 -21.30 -8.57 -2.05
CA HIS A 130 -20.68 -7.59 -1.17
C HIS A 130 -20.04 -8.25 0.06
N MET A 131 -20.59 -9.33 0.57
CA MET A 131 -20.00 -10.08 1.69
C MET A 131 -18.80 -10.90 1.20
N ALA A 132 -18.94 -11.56 0.06
CA ALA A 132 -17.86 -12.34 -0.55
C ALA A 132 -16.65 -11.49 -0.92
N LEU A 133 -16.85 -10.23 -1.33
CA LEU A 133 -15.80 -9.28 -1.66
C LEU A 133 -14.83 -9.05 -0.50
N HIS A 134 -15.34 -9.01 0.74
CA HIS A 134 -14.53 -8.69 1.92
C HIS A 134 -14.25 -9.89 2.84
N GLN A 135 -14.67 -11.09 2.46
CA GLN A 135 -14.57 -12.28 3.30
C GLN A 135 -13.12 -12.60 3.70
N SER A 136 -12.18 -12.45 2.78
CA SER A 136 -10.76 -12.77 3.00
C SER A 136 -9.95 -11.65 3.66
N HIS A 137 -10.35 -10.43 3.49
CA HIS A 137 -9.79 -9.13 3.91
C HIS A 137 -8.45 -9.19 4.70
N TYR A 138 -7.31 -9.15 4.00
CA TYR A 138 -5.94 -9.27 4.53
C TYR A 138 -5.59 -10.62 5.20
N SER A 139 -6.54 -11.52 5.43
CA SER A 139 -6.33 -12.73 6.22
C SER A 139 -5.78 -13.90 5.41
N TYR A 140 -6.29 -14.10 4.20
CA TYR A 140 -5.88 -15.15 3.27
C TYR A 140 -6.16 -14.76 1.82
N LEU A 141 -5.54 -15.47 0.89
CA LEU A 141 -5.84 -15.36 -0.52
C LEU A 141 -6.92 -16.39 -0.89
N ASP A 142 -8.05 -15.93 -1.40
CA ASP A 142 -9.06 -16.81 -1.99
C ASP A 142 -8.41 -17.55 -3.19
N PRO A 143 -8.47 -18.89 -3.23
CA PRO A 143 -7.91 -19.67 -4.33
C PRO A 143 -8.41 -19.26 -5.71
N GLU A 144 -9.65 -18.81 -5.83
CA GLU A 144 -10.21 -18.33 -7.08
C GLU A 144 -9.63 -16.97 -7.51
N GLU A 145 -9.11 -16.19 -6.58
CA GLU A 145 -8.48 -14.89 -6.83
C GLU A 145 -6.97 -14.99 -7.09
N ALA A 146 -6.33 -16.11 -6.79
CA ALA A 146 -4.89 -16.30 -6.96
C ALA A 146 -4.40 -16.01 -8.40
N ARG A 147 -5.23 -16.27 -9.42
CA ARG A 147 -4.92 -16.00 -10.82
C ARG A 147 -4.72 -14.52 -11.16
N PHE A 148 -5.27 -13.62 -10.35
CA PHE A 148 -5.12 -12.16 -10.52
C PHE A 148 -3.84 -11.62 -9.91
N ILE A 149 -3.11 -12.43 -9.13
CA ILE A 149 -1.84 -12.04 -8.52
C ILE A 149 -0.70 -12.25 -9.53
N THR A 150 -0.62 -11.34 -10.48
CA THR A 150 0.43 -11.37 -11.51
C THR A 150 1.70 -10.63 -11.05
N PRO A 151 2.88 -10.89 -11.66
CA PRO A 151 4.10 -10.15 -11.34
C PRO A 151 3.96 -8.63 -11.48
N GLU A 152 3.16 -8.18 -12.42
CA GLU A 152 2.89 -6.76 -12.64
C GLU A 152 2.08 -6.16 -11.50
N ILE A 153 1.02 -6.84 -11.09
CA ILE A 153 0.20 -6.44 -9.94
C ILE A 153 1.03 -6.45 -8.64
N ILE A 154 1.85 -7.48 -8.43
CA ILE A 154 2.75 -7.52 -7.25
C ILE A 154 3.64 -6.28 -7.22
N ARG A 155 4.31 -5.91 -8.33
CA ARG A 155 5.16 -4.70 -8.39
C ARG A 155 4.41 -3.41 -8.12
N ASN A 156 3.13 -3.34 -8.47
CA ASN A 156 2.29 -2.16 -8.25
C ASN A 156 1.82 -2.02 -6.80
N PHE A 157 1.71 -3.12 -6.06
CA PHE A 157 1.13 -3.13 -4.73
C PHE A 157 2.11 -3.45 -3.60
N CYS A 158 3.23 -4.09 -3.91
CA CYS A 158 4.22 -4.53 -2.92
C CYS A 158 5.62 -4.04 -3.26
N ILE A 159 6.44 -3.83 -2.25
CA ILE A 159 7.89 -3.78 -2.40
C ILE A 159 8.37 -5.23 -2.36
N ALA A 160 8.57 -5.85 -3.53
CA ALA A 160 8.93 -7.26 -3.63
C ALA A 160 10.11 -7.45 -4.58
N GLY A 161 11.15 -8.15 -4.13
CA GLY A 161 12.37 -8.37 -4.91
C GLY A 161 13.49 -9.02 -4.10
N GLN A 162 14.68 -9.07 -4.70
CA GLN A 162 15.89 -9.44 -3.97
C GLN A 162 16.28 -8.32 -2.98
N PRO A 163 17.08 -8.62 -1.93
CA PRO A 163 17.43 -7.61 -0.92
C PRO A 163 17.97 -6.30 -1.50
N ASP A 164 18.85 -6.36 -2.49
CA ASP A 164 19.43 -5.16 -3.11
C ASP A 164 18.39 -4.32 -3.85
N GLU A 165 17.45 -4.96 -4.56
CA GLU A 165 16.33 -4.27 -5.24
C GLU A 165 15.43 -3.56 -4.25
N ILE A 166 15.18 -4.19 -3.10
CA ILE A 166 14.38 -3.60 -2.01
C ILE A 166 15.11 -2.39 -1.44
N VAL A 167 16.41 -2.50 -1.14
CA VAL A 167 17.23 -1.38 -0.63
C VAL A 167 17.23 -0.21 -1.62
N GLU A 168 17.42 -0.46 -2.91
CA GLU A 168 17.36 0.58 -3.93
C GLU A 168 15.99 1.27 -3.96
N ARG A 169 14.91 0.49 -3.87
CA ARG A 169 13.55 1.06 -3.81
C ARG A 169 13.33 1.91 -2.56
N LEU A 170 13.78 1.46 -1.40
CA LEU A 170 13.68 2.22 -0.14
C LEU A 170 14.45 3.54 -0.23
N LYS A 171 15.69 3.52 -0.74
CA LYS A 171 16.49 4.74 -0.96
C LYS A 171 15.85 5.71 -1.95
N SER A 172 15.20 5.19 -3.00
CA SER A 172 14.44 6.03 -3.93
C SER A 172 13.30 6.76 -3.21
N LEU A 173 12.54 6.06 -2.36
CA LEU A 173 11.44 6.65 -1.58
C LEU A 173 11.96 7.68 -0.55
N GLU A 174 13.07 7.40 0.11
CA GLU A 174 13.75 8.34 1.00
C GLU A 174 14.15 9.63 0.26
N THR A 175 14.74 9.49 -0.94
CA THR A 175 15.09 10.65 -1.78
C THR A 175 13.87 11.47 -2.19
N GLU A 176 12.71 10.85 -2.35
CA GLU A 176 11.44 11.52 -2.60
C GLU A 176 10.87 12.25 -1.37
N GLY A 177 11.41 11.98 -0.16
CA GLY A 177 11.00 12.58 1.11
C GLY A 177 10.17 11.69 2.02
N LEU A 178 10.33 10.35 1.90
CA LEU A 178 9.75 9.41 2.86
C LEU A 178 10.68 9.28 4.07
N ASP A 179 10.14 9.47 5.27
CA ASP A 179 10.90 9.36 6.53
C ASP A 179 10.87 7.95 7.12
N GLY A 180 9.82 7.17 6.82
CA GLY A 180 9.73 5.82 7.35
C GLY A 180 8.63 4.98 6.73
N ILE A 181 8.69 3.68 7.02
CA ILE A 181 7.73 2.69 6.54
C ILE A 181 7.06 1.99 7.70
N VAL A 182 5.76 1.83 7.60
CA VAL A 182 4.96 1.00 8.49
C VAL A 182 4.63 -0.27 7.72
N PHE A 183 5.21 -1.39 8.13
CA PHE A 183 4.92 -2.68 7.52
C PHE A 183 3.65 -3.28 8.09
N SER A 184 2.79 -3.76 7.19
CA SER A 184 1.61 -4.55 7.53
C SER A 184 1.86 -5.99 7.06
N PHE A 185 2.16 -6.87 8.00
CA PHE A 185 2.34 -8.29 7.72
C PHE A 185 1.16 -9.10 8.27
N PRO A 186 0.73 -10.18 7.59
CA PRO A 186 -0.12 -11.19 8.21
C PRO A 186 0.50 -11.68 9.52
N ALA A 187 -0.30 -11.94 10.54
CA ALA A 187 0.17 -12.23 11.90
C ALA A 187 1.11 -13.44 11.98
N ASP A 188 0.84 -14.47 11.19
CA ASP A 188 1.65 -15.70 11.07
C ASP A 188 3.01 -15.47 10.38
N LEU A 189 3.14 -14.42 9.58
CA LEU A 189 4.36 -14.08 8.85
C LEU A 189 5.18 -12.96 9.51
N ALA A 190 4.60 -12.24 10.47
CA ALA A 190 5.17 -11.01 11.02
C ALA A 190 6.57 -11.22 11.59
N PHE A 191 6.77 -12.25 12.41
CA PHE A 191 8.09 -12.54 13.00
C PHE A 191 9.14 -12.87 11.95
N ARG A 192 8.84 -13.80 11.05
CA ARG A 192 9.76 -14.20 9.99
C ARG A 192 10.15 -13.03 9.10
N ARG A 193 9.19 -12.25 8.65
CA ARG A 193 9.45 -11.10 7.77
C ARG A 193 10.23 -9.98 8.47
N THR A 194 9.95 -9.73 9.74
CA THR A 194 10.72 -8.76 10.53
C THR A 194 12.16 -9.23 10.73
N GLU A 195 12.37 -10.51 11.02
CA GLU A 195 13.71 -11.09 11.17
C GLU A 195 14.49 -11.06 9.85
N ASP A 196 13.85 -11.41 8.74
CA ASP A 196 14.44 -11.32 7.41
C ASP A 196 14.86 -9.89 7.06
N LEU A 197 14.00 -8.91 7.33
CA LEU A 197 14.28 -7.50 7.12
C LEU A 197 15.49 -7.05 7.93
N ALA A 198 15.51 -7.38 9.23
CA ALA A 198 16.61 -7.03 10.11
C ALA A 198 17.93 -7.63 9.63
N ARG A 199 17.95 -8.93 9.33
CA ARG A 199 19.19 -9.65 8.98
C ARG A 199 19.72 -9.34 7.57
N LYS A 200 18.84 -9.11 6.60
CA LYS A 200 19.22 -9.01 5.18
C LYS A 200 19.31 -7.56 4.68
N ILE A 201 18.71 -6.62 5.39
CA ILE A 201 18.61 -5.20 4.94
C ILE A 201 19.16 -4.22 5.97
N MET A 202 18.91 -4.41 7.28
CA MET A 202 19.24 -3.40 8.29
C MET A 202 20.59 -3.62 8.98
N PHE A 203 21.09 -4.85 9.06
CA PHE A 203 22.33 -5.25 9.72
C PHE A 203 23.16 -6.23 8.85
#